data_c8682540402903578a2edeec889fea6c
#
_entry.id   c8682540402903578a2edeec889fea6c
#
_cell.length_a   1.000
_cell.length_b   1.000
_cell.length_c   1.000
_cell.angle_alpha   90.00
_cell.angle_beta   90.00
_cell.angle_gamma   90.00
#
_symmetry.space_group_name_H-M   'P 1'
#
loop_
_entity.id
_entity.type
_entity.pdbx_description
1 polymer ?
#
loop_
_entity_poly.entity_id
_entity_poly.type
_entity_poly.pdbx_seq_one_letter_code
_entity_poly.pdbx_strand_id
1 'polypeptide(L)'
;VKWVVALIAAVVLVGCQGQEQQPAVKWGPEEVRTDLDPLITRFPVLGAPSAARWMSGAFGRADVPGPSTYWIDAVVTLSAADVERVRAAYAPTDQGKSPDVVEGMRGRLPDGPFLTGEALDAAFAHERWYASAYLDLKSGELVLVATGT
;
A
#
# COMPACT_ATOMS: atom_id res chain seq x y z
N VAL A 1 11.19 -75.19 -11.35
CA VAL A 1 11.82 -73.86 -11.21
C VAL A 1 10.79 -72.80 -11.57
N LYS A 2 10.23 -72.12 -10.59
CA LYS A 2 9.22 -71.07 -10.81
C LYS A 2 9.92 -69.74 -10.80
N TRP A 3 9.96 -69.06 -11.91
CA TRP A 3 10.43 -67.69 -12.03
C TRP A 3 9.28 -66.76 -11.67
N VAL A 4 9.43 -66.03 -10.57
CA VAL A 4 8.50 -64.94 -10.18
C VAL A 4 9.07 -63.68 -10.78
N VAL A 5 8.41 -63.12 -11.78
CA VAL A 5 8.73 -61.81 -12.35
C VAL A 5 8.02 -60.79 -11.49
N ALA A 6 8.79 -60.06 -10.68
CA ALA A 6 8.27 -58.92 -9.91
C ALA A 6 8.20 -57.69 -10.82
N LEU A 7 7.00 -57.26 -11.15
CA LEU A 7 6.74 -56.02 -11.86
C LEU A 7 6.77 -54.86 -10.85
N ILE A 8 7.83 -54.07 -10.89
CA ILE A 8 7.93 -52.84 -10.11
C ILE A 8 7.20 -51.74 -10.89
N ALA A 9 6.02 -51.37 -10.43
CA ALA A 9 5.30 -50.20 -10.91
C ALA A 9 5.94 -48.92 -10.32
N ALA A 10 6.69 -48.19 -11.12
CA ALA A 10 7.19 -46.87 -10.77
C ALA A 10 6.05 -45.86 -10.86
N VAL A 11 5.51 -45.47 -9.71
CA VAL A 11 4.57 -44.34 -9.61
C VAL A 11 5.35 -43.04 -9.73
N VAL A 12 5.29 -42.43 -10.91
CA VAL A 12 5.81 -41.08 -11.14
C VAL A 12 4.83 -40.08 -10.49
N LEU A 13 5.14 -39.61 -9.29
CA LEU A 13 4.46 -38.50 -8.69
C LEU A 13 4.90 -37.21 -9.44
N VAL A 14 4.08 -36.82 -10.42
CA VAL A 14 4.16 -35.49 -10.99
C VAL A 14 3.72 -34.52 -9.89
N GLY A 15 4.68 -33.98 -9.15
CA GLY A 15 4.44 -32.90 -8.23
C GLY A 15 3.99 -31.68 -9.05
N CYS A 16 2.75 -31.24 -8.83
CA CYS A 16 2.34 -29.89 -9.20
C CYS A 16 3.25 -28.92 -8.45
N GLN A 17 4.29 -28.44 -9.11
CA GLN A 17 5.01 -27.26 -8.62
C GLN A 17 4.02 -26.10 -8.73
N GLY A 18 3.44 -25.73 -7.59
CA GLY A 18 2.75 -24.47 -7.47
C GLY A 18 3.71 -23.38 -7.92
N GLN A 19 3.38 -22.67 -8.99
CA GLN A 19 4.08 -21.46 -9.34
C GLN A 19 3.93 -20.52 -8.13
N GLU A 20 5.03 -20.30 -7.42
CA GLU A 20 5.11 -19.22 -6.44
C GLU A 20 4.82 -17.94 -7.22
N GLN A 21 3.61 -17.42 -7.05
CA GLN A 21 3.24 -16.10 -7.57
C GLN A 21 4.18 -15.10 -6.91
N GLN A 22 5.14 -14.60 -7.68
CA GLN A 22 5.98 -13.50 -7.22
C GLN A 22 5.06 -12.34 -6.81
N PRO A 23 5.26 -11.74 -5.63
CA PRO A 23 4.46 -10.62 -5.19
C PRO A 23 4.51 -9.50 -6.24
N ALA A 24 3.37 -8.89 -6.50
CA ALA A 24 3.27 -7.80 -7.45
C ALA A 24 4.18 -6.64 -6.99
N VAL A 25 5.10 -6.24 -7.86
CA VAL A 25 6.08 -5.20 -7.56
C VAL A 25 5.52 -3.85 -8.01
N LYS A 26 5.64 -2.84 -7.15
CA LYS A 26 5.37 -1.44 -7.49
C LYS A 26 6.41 -0.96 -8.50
N TRP A 27 5.97 -0.40 -9.62
CA TRP A 27 6.83 0.23 -10.59
C TRP A 27 6.22 1.54 -11.09
N GLY A 28 7.05 2.47 -11.54
CA GLY A 28 6.61 3.77 -12.03
C GLY A 28 7.77 4.75 -12.13
N PRO A 29 7.48 6.00 -12.51
CA PRO A 29 8.48 7.06 -12.53
C PRO A 29 9.06 7.26 -11.13
N GLU A 30 10.39 7.40 -11.04
CA GLU A 30 11.07 7.73 -9.77
C GLU A 30 10.97 9.24 -9.44
N GLU A 31 9.87 9.85 -9.80
CA GLU A 31 9.61 11.26 -9.58
C GLU A 31 8.76 11.49 -8.34
N VAL A 32 9.26 12.31 -7.42
CA VAL A 32 8.49 12.78 -6.27
C VAL A 32 7.68 14.00 -6.67
N ARG A 33 6.37 13.84 -6.61
CA ARG A 33 5.41 14.91 -6.89
C ARG A 33 5.07 15.69 -5.62
N THR A 34 4.65 16.94 -5.80
CA THR A 34 4.25 17.84 -4.70
C THR A 34 2.90 18.51 -4.92
N ASP A 35 2.25 18.25 -6.04
CA ASP A 35 0.94 18.79 -6.36
C ASP A 35 -0.14 18.16 -5.45
N LEU A 36 -1.01 19.00 -4.90
CA LEU A 36 -2.04 18.60 -3.95
C LEU A 36 -3.34 18.15 -4.62
N ASP A 37 -3.71 18.79 -5.72
CA ASP A 37 -5.02 18.60 -6.36
C ASP A 37 -5.37 17.14 -6.67
N PRO A 38 -4.47 16.30 -7.22
CA PRO A 38 -4.79 14.91 -7.49
C PRO A 38 -5.04 14.08 -6.22
N LEU A 39 -4.35 14.41 -5.12
CA LEU A 39 -4.52 13.73 -3.83
C LEU A 39 -5.84 14.14 -3.19
N ILE A 40 -6.15 15.44 -3.12
CA ILE A 40 -7.36 15.96 -2.51
C ILE A 40 -8.61 15.50 -3.27
N THR A 41 -8.53 15.50 -4.60
CA THR A 41 -9.63 15.01 -5.46
C THR A 41 -9.93 13.55 -5.19
N ARG A 42 -8.89 12.73 -5.02
CA ARG A 42 -9.05 11.29 -4.80
C ARG A 42 -9.36 10.95 -3.34
N PHE A 43 -8.79 11.69 -2.41
CA PHE A 43 -8.94 11.48 -0.98
C PHE A 43 -9.45 12.76 -0.29
N PRO A 44 -10.74 13.09 -0.43
CA PRO A 44 -11.30 14.33 0.15
C PRO A 44 -11.18 14.42 1.68
N VAL A 45 -11.01 13.28 2.35
CA VAL A 45 -10.81 13.19 3.79
C VAL A 45 -9.53 13.90 4.26
N LEU A 46 -8.57 14.15 3.35
CA LEU A 46 -7.37 14.94 3.65
C LEU A 46 -7.69 16.39 4.06
N GLY A 47 -8.85 16.90 3.68
CA GLY A 47 -9.25 18.27 4.00
C GLY A 47 -8.47 19.30 3.20
N ALA A 48 -7.80 20.22 3.91
CA ALA A 48 -7.01 21.30 3.32
C ALA A 48 -5.52 21.19 3.72
N PRO A 49 -4.78 20.18 3.20
CA PRO A 49 -3.39 20.01 3.53
C PRO A 49 -2.54 21.16 3.00
N SER A 50 -1.44 21.47 3.67
CA SER A 50 -0.53 22.55 3.29
C SER A 50 0.57 22.11 2.33
N ALA A 51 0.93 20.84 2.34
CA ALA A 51 1.98 20.25 1.49
C ALA A 51 1.80 18.75 1.32
N ALA A 52 2.38 18.21 0.26
CA ALA A 52 2.52 16.78 0.07
C ALA A 52 3.81 16.44 -0.65
N ARG A 53 4.28 15.21 -0.43
CA ARG A 53 5.31 14.54 -1.21
C ARG A 53 4.78 13.16 -1.54
N TRP A 54 4.73 12.79 -2.80
CA TRP A 54 4.14 11.52 -3.17
C TRP A 54 4.69 10.95 -4.48
N MET A 55 4.61 9.66 -4.57
CA MET A 55 4.94 8.91 -5.78
C MET A 55 3.75 8.01 -6.15
N SER A 56 3.64 7.69 -7.41
CA SER A 56 2.62 6.78 -7.93
C SER A 56 3.13 5.98 -9.12
N GLY A 57 2.48 4.87 -9.38
CA GLY A 57 2.80 4.03 -10.52
C GLY A 57 1.78 2.91 -10.64
N ALA A 58 2.19 1.81 -11.27
CA ALA A 58 1.36 0.64 -11.46
C ALA A 58 1.98 -0.59 -10.78
N PHE A 59 1.14 -1.60 -10.55
CA PHE A 59 1.59 -2.93 -10.15
C PHE A 59 1.71 -3.83 -11.36
N GLY A 60 2.60 -4.82 -11.24
CA GLY A 60 2.76 -5.85 -12.24
C GLY A 60 3.83 -5.52 -13.27
N ARG A 61 3.71 -6.13 -14.43
CA ARG A 61 4.67 -6.00 -15.53
C ARG A 61 3.99 -5.29 -16.69
N ALA A 62 4.67 -4.31 -17.28
CA ALA A 62 4.15 -3.53 -18.41
C ALA A 62 3.86 -4.37 -19.66
N ASP A 63 4.47 -5.56 -19.76
CA ASP A 63 4.35 -6.48 -20.89
C ASP A 63 3.26 -7.54 -20.72
N VAL A 64 2.56 -7.55 -19.59
CA VAL A 64 1.47 -8.51 -19.32
C VAL A 64 0.12 -7.81 -19.44
N PRO A 65 -0.73 -8.19 -20.41
CA PRO A 65 -2.08 -7.65 -20.52
C PRO A 65 -2.93 -8.02 -19.29
N GLY A 66 -3.62 -7.07 -18.73
CA GLY A 66 -4.53 -7.27 -17.60
C GLY A 66 -5.10 -5.94 -17.09
N PRO A 67 -6.03 -5.97 -16.12
CA PRO A 67 -6.50 -4.76 -15.49
C PRO A 67 -5.33 -4.08 -14.76
N SER A 68 -5.18 -2.77 -14.99
CA SER A 68 -4.12 -1.99 -14.35
C SER A 68 -4.49 -1.73 -12.89
N THR A 69 -3.64 -2.16 -11.99
CA THR A 69 -3.70 -1.75 -10.58
C THR A 69 -2.66 -0.66 -10.35
N TYR A 70 -3.08 0.43 -9.76
CA TYR A 70 -2.22 1.58 -9.49
C TYR A 70 -1.88 1.65 -8.00
N TRP A 71 -0.81 2.35 -7.67
CA TRP A 71 -0.42 2.64 -6.30
C TRP A 71 -0.11 4.12 -6.12
N ILE A 72 -0.31 4.61 -4.90
CA ILE A 72 0.09 5.93 -4.42
C ILE A 72 0.70 5.76 -3.04
N ASP A 73 1.93 6.24 -2.88
CA ASP A 73 2.58 6.40 -1.58
C ASP A 73 2.80 7.89 -1.34
N ALA A 74 2.19 8.43 -0.29
CA ALA A 74 2.19 9.86 -0.03
C ALA A 74 2.52 10.19 1.43
N VAL A 75 3.21 11.30 1.63
CA VAL A 75 3.34 11.98 2.93
C VAL A 75 2.68 13.33 2.79
N VAL A 76 1.63 13.57 3.56
CA VAL A 76 0.79 14.75 3.47
C VAL A 76 0.84 15.53 4.77
N THR A 77 1.20 16.81 4.71
CA THR A 77 1.19 17.70 5.85
C THR A 77 -0.22 18.25 6.05
N LEU A 78 -0.90 17.78 7.09
CA LEU A 78 -2.25 18.21 7.44
C LEU A 78 -2.23 19.55 8.17
N SER A 79 -3.34 20.29 8.08
CA SER A 79 -3.59 21.42 9.00
C SER A 79 -3.81 20.89 10.42
N ALA A 80 -3.55 21.72 11.43
CA ALA A 80 -3.82 21.35 12.82
C ALA A 80 -5.30 20.99 13.04
N ALA A 81 -6.21 21.69 12.38
CA ALA A 81 -7.65 21.41 12.43
C ALA A 81 -7.99 20.04 11.82
N ASP A 82 -7.34 19.66 10.70
CA ASP A 82 -7.55 18.36 10.06
C ASP A 82 -6.95 17.23 10.90
N VAL A 83 -5.81 17.41 11.54
CA VAL A 83 -5.25 16.45 12.50
C VAL A 83 -6.25 16.16 13.62
N GLU A 84 -6.80 17.19 14.25
CA GLU A 84 -7.79 17.02 15.33
C GLU A 84 -9.10 16.39 14.82
N ARG A 85 -9.55 16.77 13.64
CA ARG A 85 -10.73 16.18 13.01
C ARG A 85 -10.53 14.67 12.74
N VAL A 86 -9.39 14.28 12.21
CA VAL A 86 -9.05 12.87 11.94
C VAL A 86 -8.97 12.07 13.24
N ARG A 87 -8.33 12.63 14.27
CA ARG A 87 -8.25 11.99 15.58
C ARG A 87 -9.64 11.79 16.21
N ALA A 88 -10.48 12.81 16.18
CA ALA A 88 -11.81 12.75 16.77
C ALA A 88 -12.75 11.81 16.01
N ALA A 89 -12.68 11.82 14.67
CA ALA A 89 -13.58 11.03 13.83
C ALA A 89 -13.22 9.54 13.80
N TYR A 90 -11.94 9.18 13.81
CA TYR A 90 -11.49 7.80 13.55
C TYR A 90 -10.74 7.16 14.71
N ALA A 91 -10.42 7.91 15.76
CA ALA A 91 -9.76 7.43 16.97
C ALA A 91 -8.56 6.48 16.72
N PRO A 92 -7.62 6.85 15.85
CA PRO A 92 -6.48 6.00 15.56
C PRO A 92 -5.57 5.85 16.78
N THR A 93 -4.93 4.69 16.92
CA THR A 93 -4.07 4.35 18.06
C THR A 93 -2.70 3.87 17.59
N ASP A 94 -1.71 3.95 18.47
CA ASP A 94 -0.40 3.36 18.23
C ASP A 94 -0.51 1.83 18.33
N GLN A 95 -0.33 1.15 17.20
CA GLN A 95 -0.36 -0.31 17.09
C GLN A 95 1.02 -0.88 16.74
N GLY A 96 2.08 -0.07 16.85
CA GLY A 96 3.43 -0.45 16.48
C GLY A 96 3.64 -0.70 14.97
N LYS A 97 2.72 -0.20 14.14
CA LYS A 97 2.79 -0.36 12.68
C LYS A 97 3.56 0.79 12.05
N SER A 98 4.28 0.49 10.98
CA SER A 98 5.01 1.46 10.16
C SER A 98 4.58 1.36 8.70
N PRO A 99 4.56 2.47 7.95
CA PRO A 99 4.18 2.44 6.54
C PRO A 99 5.24 1.74 5.70
N ASP A 100 4.81 0.87 4.79
CA ASP A 100 5.65 0.25 3.78
C ASP A 100 5.47 0.97 2.44
N VAL A 101 6.39 1.88 2.17
CA VAL A 101 6.40 2.72 0.97
C VAL A 101 7.52 2.32 0.02
N VAL A 102 7.43 2.78 -1.23
CA VAL A 102 8.51 2.60 -2.21
C VAL A 102 9.82 3.24 -1.72
N GLU A 103 10.94 2.72 -2.19
CA GLU A 103 12.27 3.16 -1.77
C GLU A 103 12.46 4.67 -1.85
N GLY A 104 12.00 5.30 -2.93
CA GLY A 104 12.08 6.76 -3.11
C GLY A 104 11.34 7.59 -2.08
N MET A 105 10.39 6.99 -1.34
CA MET A 105 9.64 7.65 -0.27
C MET A 105 10.18 7.38 1.13
N ARG A 106 10.99 6.34 1.34
CA ARG A 106 11.45 5.94 2.68
C ARG A 106 12.18 7.03 3.44
N GLY A 107 13.08 7.74 2.78
CA GLY A 107 13.81 8.86 3.38
C GLY A 107 12.97 10.12 3.64
N ARG A 108 11.68 10.11 3.31
CA ARG A 108 10.75 11.23 3.46
C ARG A 108 9.67 10.98 4.50
N LEU A 109 9.68 9.81 5.12
CA LEU A 109 8.73 9.47 6.17
C LEU A 109 9.03 10.26 7.45
N PRO A 110 8.00 10.69 8.20
CA PRO A 110 8.19 11.16 9.56
C PRO A 110 8.63 10.03 10.50
N ASP A 111 9.16 10.38 11.65
CA ASP A 111 9.77 9.42 12.57
C ASP A 111 8.75 8.53 13.31
N GLY A 112 7.49 8.96 13.39
CA GLY A 112 6.48 8.30 14.21
C GLY A 112 6.66 8.53 15.72
N PRO A 113 6.03 7.75 16.60
CA PRO A 113 5.18 6.60 16.31
C PRO A 113 3.92 6.97 15.51
N PHE A 114 3.43 6.01 14.73
CA PHE A 114 2.26 6.23 13.88
C PHE A 114 0.97 5.76 14.57
N LEU A 115 -0.06 6.59 14.49
CA LEU A 115 -1.41 6.18 14.85
C LEU A 115 -2.10 5.59 13.63
N THR A 116 -2.70 4.42 13.80
CA THR A 116 -3.38 3.64 12.75
C THR A 116 -4.72 3.10 13.26
N GLY A 117 -5.55 2.62 12.36
CA GLY A 117 -6.81 1.97 12.73
C GLY A 117 -7.68 1.68 11.52
N GLU A 118 -8.54 0.67 11.65
CA GLU A 118 -9.44 0.24 10.56
C GLU A 118 -10.40 1.36 10.14
N ALA A 119 -10.91 2.14 11.09
CA ALA A 119 -11.79 3.26 10.79
C ALA A 119 -11.06 4.36 10.00
N LEU A 120 -9.79 4.59 10.29
CA LEU A 120 -8.96 5.52 9.55
C LEU A 120 -8.69 5.01 8.14
N ASP A 121 -8.30 3.75 7.99
CA ASP A 121 -8.07 3.12 6.69
C ASP A 121 -9.35 3.17 5.82
N ALA A 122 -10.50 2.83 6.42
CA ALA A 122 -11.79 2.87 5.74
C ALA A 122 -12.19 4.27 5.27
N ALA A 123 -11.78 5.32 5.97
CA ALA A 123 -12.06 6.69 5.57
C ALA A 123 -11.32 7.09 4.28
N PHE A 124 -10.17 6.48 4.02
CA PHE A 124 -9.39 6.66 2.78
C PHE A 124 -9.74 5.64 1.69
N ALA A 125 -10.45 4.57 2.03
CA ALA A 125 -10.98 3.64 1.03
C ALA A 125 -12.16 4.30 0.29
N HIS A 126 -12.06 4.39 -1.03
CA HIS A 126 -13.07 5.05 -1.83
C HIS A 126 -13.18 4.38 -3.20
N GLU A 127 -14.41 4.04 -3.61
CA GLU A 127 -14.67 3.34 -4.86
C GLU A 127 -13.85 2.03 -4.97
N ARG A 128 -12.80 2.06 -5.81
CA ARG A 128 -11.90 0.92 -6.04
C ARG A 128 -10.52 1.14 -5.40
N TRP A 129 -10.42 2.08 -4.48
CA TRP A 129 -9.19 2.37 -3.74
C TRP A 129 -9.23 1.75 -2.36
N TYR A 130 -8.16 1.05 -2.02
CA TYR A 130 -7.85 0.57 -0.67
C TYR A 130 -6.69 1.38 -0.15
N ALA A 131 -6.69 1.69 1.12
CA ALA A 131 -5.65 2.51 1.71
C ALA A 131 -5.33 2.06 3.13
N SER A 132 -4.07 2.26 3.51
CA SER A 132 -3.62 2.26 4.89
C SER A 132 -3.07 3.64 5.22
N ALA A 133 -3.56 4.23 6.29
CA ALA A 133 -3.19 5.57 6.71
C ALA A 133 -2.48 5.55 8.06
N TYR A 134 -1.42 6.34 8.16
CA TYR A 134 -0.52 6.41 9.32
C TYR A 134 -0.35 7.86 9.72
N LEU A 135 -0.89 8.24 10.88
CA LEU A 135 -0.83 9.62 11.36
C LEU A 135 0.33 9.79 12.35
N ASP A 136 1.25 10.70 12.06
CA ASP A 136 2.26 11.16 12.99
C ASP A 136 1.83 12.48 13.63
N LEU A 137 1.56 12.46 14.94
CA LEU A 137 1.14 13.64 15.68
C LEU A 137 2.25 14.66 15.90
N LYS A 138 3.52 14.22 15.90
CA LYS A 138 4.64 15.14 16.16
C LYS A 138 4.86 16.10 15.00
N SER A 139 4.77 15.58 13.78
CA SER A 139 4.94 16.38 12.56
C SER A 139 3.63 16.91 11.99
N GLY A 140 2.48 16.35 12.40
CA GLY A 140 1.20 16.62 11.77
C GLY A 140 1.10 16.04 10.36
N GLU A 141 1.91 15.06 10.04
CA GLU A 141 1.93 14.41 8.75
C GLU A 141 1.15 13.09 8.77
N LEU A 142 0.46 12.83 7.68
CA LEU A 142 -0.21 11.57 7.41
C LEU A 142 0.47 10.87 6.25
N VAL A 143 0.91 9.64 6.49
CA VAL A 143 1.42 8.77 5.42
C VAL A 143 0.27 7.94 4.90
N LEU A 144 0.10 7.93 3.58
CA LEU A 144 -0.94 7.19 2.88
C LEU A 144 -0.28 6.18 1.94
N VAL A 145 -0.64 4.91 2.10
CA VAL A 145 -0.25 3.82 1.21
C VAL A 145 -1.53 3.30 0.58
N ALA A 146 -1.75 3.60 -0.70
CA ALA A 146 -3.00 3.31 -1.37
C ALA A 146 -2.79 2.50 -2.66
N THR A 147 -3.76 1.64 -2.95
CA THR A 147 -3.83 0.86 -4.18
C THR A 147 -5.24 0.90 -4.76
N GLY A 148 -5.34 0.97 -6.08
CA GLY A 148 -6.63 1.07 -6.75
C GLY A 148 -6.63 0.56 -8.19
N THR A 149 -7.81 0.42 -8.76
CA THR A 149 -8.01 -0.06 -10.15
C THR A 149 -8.88 0.90 -10.93
#